data_2f5af789f0eae5341a7aef608da3f527
#
_entry.id   2f5af789f0eae5341a7aef608da3f527
#
_cell.length_a   1.000
_cell.length_b   1.000
_cell.length_c   1.000
_cell.angle_alpha   90.00
_cell.angle_beta   90.00
_cell.angle_gamma   90.00
#
_symmetry.space_group_name_H-M   'P 1'
#
loop_
_entity.id
_entity.type
_entity.pdbx_description
1 polymer ?
#
loop_
_entity_poly.entity_id
_entity_poly.type
_entity_poly.pdbx_seq_one_letter_code
_entity_poly.pdbx_strand_id
1 'polypeptide(L)'
;LRQHPRVLALPFKKGTKRPDKSNAIDLFVEGTPLGGEERVQWESVFETVPEPLSQEERAQHAAALQNVVVASDAFFPFPDNVFRAARSGAKYIAAPGGSVMDDACVAAADAHNMVVARTNVRLFHH
;
A
#
# COMPACT_ATOMS: atom_id res chain seq x y z
N LEU A 1 -4.29 1.51 3.14
CA LEU A 1 -4.77 1.94 4.46
C LEU A 1 -4.60 3.45 4.74
N ARG A 2 -3.66 4.16 4.08
CA ARG A 2 -3.47 5.61 4.29
C ARG A 2 -4.74 6.45 4.05
N GLN A 3 -5.69 5.95 3.25
CA GLN A 3 -6.98 6.59 2.99
C GLN A 3 -8.09 6.16 3.96
N HIS A 4 -7.77 5.33 4.95
CA HIS A 4 -8.75 4.93 5.96
C HIS A 4 -9.24 6.15 6.75
N PRO A 5 -10.55 6.29 7.05
CA PRO A 5 -11.09 7.47 7.74
C PRO A 5 -10.38 7.78 9.06
N ARG A 6 -10.01 6.76 9.83
CA ARG A 6 -9.28 6.94 11.07
C ARG A 6 -7.86 7.47 10.88
N VAL A 7 -7.21 7.14 9.76
CA VAL A 7 -5.89 7.69 9.41
C VAL A 7 -6.01 9.16 9.03
N LEU A 8 -7.03 9.51 8.26
CA LEU A 8 -7.29 10.89 7.86
C LEU A 8 -7.68 11.80 9.04
N ALA A 9 -8.24 11.22 10.09
CA ALA A 9 -8.69 11.91 11.30
C ALA A 9 -7.67 11.89 12.45
N LEU A 10 -6.42 11.47 12.22
CA LEU A 10 -5.41 11.41 13.27
C LEU A 10 -5.18 12.80 13.92
N PRO A 11 -5.24 12.89 15.26
CA PRO A 11 -5.19 14.17 15.96
C PRO A 11 -3.74 14.63 16.18
N PHE A 12 -3.11 15.13 15.14
CA PHE A 12 -1.76 15.69 15.25
C PHE A 12 -1.74 16.99 16.03
N LYS A 13 -0.69 17.19 16.82
CA LYS A 13 -0.43 18.47 17.49
C LYS A 13 -0.23 19.58 16.47
N LYS A 14 -0.70 20.79 16.83
CA LYS A 14 -0.49 21.98 16.03
C LYS A 14 1.01 22.24 15.85
N GLY A 15 1.43 22.52 14.62
CA GLY A 15 2.84 22.76 14.30
C GLY A 15 3.65 21.51 13.95
N THR A 16 3.05 20.31 13.99
CA THR A 16 3.71 19.10 13.52
C THR A 16 4.06 19.22 12.05
N LYS A 17 5.33 19.02 11.71
CA LYS A 17 5.82 19.15 10.34
C LYS A 17 5.30 18.02 9.45
N ARG A 18 5.19 18.30 8.15
CA ARG A 18 4.71 17.31 7.18
C ARG A 18 5.50 15.99 7.15
N PRO A 19 6.85 16.00 7.21
CA PRO A 19 7.61 14.74 7.28
C PRO A 19 7.28 13.92 8.52
N ASP A 20 7.16 14.57 9.68
CA ASP A 20 6.85 13.90 10.94
C ASP A 20 5.46 13.29 10.92
N LYS A 21 4.48 14.00 10.35
CA LYS A 21 3.13 13.46 10.12
C LYS A 21 3.15 12.24 9.21
N SER A 22 3.89 12.31 8.10
CA SER A 22 3.98 11.20 7.16
C SER A 22 4.59 9.96 7.80
N ASN A 23 5.67 10.12 8.55
CA ASN A 23 6.31 9.03 9.26
C ASN A 23 5.38 8.41 10.33
N ALA A 24 4.70 9.25 11.10
CA ALA A 24 3.76 8.79 12.11
C ALA A 24 2.57 8.03 11.51
N ILE A 25 2.09 8.45 10.34
CA ILE A 25 1.05 7.75 9.60
C ILE A 25 1.53 6.39 9.12
N ASP A 26 2.76 6.30 8.61
CA ASP A 26 3.32 5.03 8.15
C ASP A 26 3.41 4.02 9.28
N LEU A 27 3.93 4.42 10.43
CA LEU A 27 4.01 3.57 11.61
C LEU A 27 2.61 3.12 12.09
N PHE A 28 1.64 4.02 12.08
CA PHE A 28 0.25 3.70 12.44
C PHE A 28 -0.37 2.68 11.47
N VAL A 29 -0.18 2.88 10.18
CA VAL A 29 -0.70 1.99 9.12
C VAL A 29 0.00 0.63 9.15
N GLU A 30 1.30 0.60 9.39
CA GLU A 30 2.07 -0.63 9.50
C GLU A 30 1.58 -1.49 10.67
N GLY A 31 1.32 -0.85 11.81
CA GLY A 31 0.76 -1.50 12.99
C GLY A 31 1.76 -2.38 13.73
N THR A 32 3.05 -2.23 13.46
CA THR A 32 4.11 -2.91 14.20
C THR A 32 4.17 -2.32 15.61
N PRO A 33 4.20 -3.16 16.66
CA PRO A 33 4.36 -2.66 18.02
C PRO A 33 5.66 -1.87 18.17
N LEU A 34 5.52 -0.62 18.61
CA LEU A 34 6.66 0.23 18.93
C LEU A 34 7.06 0.06 20.39
N GLY A 35 8.36 0.15 20.68
CA GLY A 35 8.87 0.06 22.03
C GLY A 35 9.87 1.16 22.36
N GLY A 36 10.12 1.40 23.65
CA GLY A 36 11.14 2.31 24.11
C GLY A 36 10.98 3.74 23.63
N GLU A 37 12.07 4.36 23.25
CA GLU A 37 12.11 5.75 22.80
C GLU A 37 11.33 6.00 21.51
N GLU A 38 11.31 5.04 20.61
CA GLU A 38 10.57 5.14 19.35
C GLU A 38 9.07 5.34 19.59
N ARG A 39 8.52 4.58 20.54
CA ARG A 39 7.12 4.74 20.94
C ARG A 39 6.84 6.13 21.54
N VAL A 40 7.70 6.58 22.44
CA VAL A 40 7.57 7.90 23.08
C VAL A 40 7.61 9.01 22.04
N GLN A 41 8.54 8.92 21.09
CA GLN A 41 8.67 9.89 20.02
C GLN A 41 7.43 9.88 19.10
N TRP A 42 6.93 8.70 18.74
CA TRP A 42 5.72 8.58 17.93
C TRP A 42 4.48 9.15 18.64
N GLU A 43 4.29 8.81 19.92
CA GLU A 43 3.16 9.32 20.70
C GLU A 43 3.19 10.84 20.88
N SER A 44 4.37 11.43 20.91
CA SER A 44 4.56 12.87 21.16
C SER A 44 3.98 13.78 20.06
N VAL A 45 3.75 13.28 18.85
CA VAL A 45 3.20 14.07 17.74
C VAL A 45 1.68 14.18 17.76
N PHE A 46 1.01 13.44 18.64
CA PHE A 46 -0.45 13.41 18.76
C PHE A 46 -0.94 14.19 19.97
N GLU A 47 -2.08 14.87 19.83
CA GLU A 47 -2.79 15.48 20.97
C GLU A 47 -3.37 14.40 21.89
N THR A 48 -3.90 13.34 21.29
CA THR A 48 -4.36 12.13 21.96
C THR A 48 -3.80 10.94 21.22
N VAL A 49 -3.17 10.00 21.95
CA VAL A 49 -2.59 8.79 21.34
C VAL A 49 -3.70 7.95 20.71
N PRO A 50 -3.65 7.68 19.39
CA PRO A 50 -4.69 6.92 18.73
C PRO A 50 -4.58 5.43 19.05
N GLU A 51 -5.72 4.76 19.13
CA GLU A 51 -5.76 3.29 19.18
C GLU A 51 -5.34 2.70 17.84
N PRO A 52 -4.59 1.58 17.82
CA PRO A 52 -4.22 0.89 16.59
C PRO A 52 -5.45 0.48 15.78
N LEU A 53 -5.30 0.38 14.47
CA LEU A 53 -6.32 -0.21 13.61
C LEU A 53 -6.47 -1.70 13.95
N SER A 54 -7.68 -2.16 14.19
CA SER A 54 -7.96 -3.57 14.43
C SER A 54 -7.79 -4.39 13.14
N GLN A 55 -7.62 -5.71 13.26
CA GLN A 55 -7.60 -6.61 12.11
C GLN A 55 -8.89 -6.54 11.31
N GLU A 56 -10.02 -6.38 12.00
CA GLU A 56 -11.33 -6.22 11.38
C GLU A 56 -11.43 -4.93 10.56
N GLU A 57 -11.00 -3.80 11.11
CA GLU A 57 -10.96 -2.52 10.39
C GLU A 57 -10.07 -2.60 9.14
N ARG A 58 -8.93 -3.27 9.24
CA ARG A 58 -8.00 -3.50 8.12
C ARG A 58 -8.65 -4.36 7.04
N ALA A 59 -9.29 -5.45 7.43
CA ALA A 59 -9.95 -6.37 6.52
C ALA A 59 -11.14 -5.71 5.80
N GLN A 60 -11.95 -4.96 6.52
CA GLN A 60 -13.10 -4.23 5.95
C GLN A 60 -12.64 -3.19 4.94
N HIS A 61 -11.59 -2.43 5.25
CA HIS A 61 -11.06 -1.43 4.31
C HIS A 61 -10.49 -2.08 3.05
N ALA A 62 -9.75 -3.18 3.20
CA ALA A 62 -9.22 -3.93 2.06
C ALA A 62 -10.33 -4.52 1.19
N ALA A 63 -11.39 -5.06 1.80
CA ALA A 63 -12.55 -5.61 1.09
C ALA A 63 -13.34 -4.53 0.33
N ALA A 64 -13.35 -3.29 0.81
CA ALA A 64 -14.00 -2.17 0.16
C ALA A 64 -13.24 -1.65 -1.07
N LEU A 65 -11.95 -1.96 -1.19
CA LEU A 65 -11.13 -1.61 -2.34
C LEU A 65 -11.45 -2.56 -3.51
N GLN A 66 -12.09 -2.04 -4.54
CA GLN A 66 -12.46 -2.79 -5.73
C GLN A 66 -12.03 -2.03 -6.98
N ASN A 67 -11.74 -2.77 -8.06
CA ASN A 67 -11.36 -2.23 -9.35
C ASN A 67 -10.15 -1.28 -9.30
N VAL A 68 -9.23 -1.55 -8.37
CA VAL A 68 -8.01 -0.75 -8.22
C VAL A 68 -7.08 -1.02 -9.39
N VAL A 69 -6.47 0.05 -9.89
CA VAL A 69 -5.46 -0.02 -10.95
C VAL A 69 -4.08 0.08 -10.32
N VAL A 70 -3.19 -0.81 -10.71
CA VAL A 70 -1.76 -0.74 -10.37
C VAL A 70 -0.99 -0.41 -11.64
N ALA A 71 -0.24 0.68 -11.61
CA ALA A 71 0.67 1.06 -12.69
C ALA A 71 2.11 0.92 -12.20
N SER A 72 2.95 0.30 -13.00
CA SER A 72 4.38 0.15 -12.73
C SER A 72 5.21 0.76 -13.85
N ASP A 73 6.31 1.39 -13.49
CA ASP A 73 7.30 1.92 -14.42
C ASP A 73 8.28 0.85 -14.93
N ALA A 74 8.22 -0.34 -14.35
CA ALA A 74 9.05 -1.50 -14.69
C ALA A 74 8.20 -2.77 -14.83
N PHE A 75 8.79 -3.81 -15.43
CA PHE A 75 8.16 -5.12 -15.52
C PHE A 75 7.99 -5.76 -14.12
N PHE A 76 7.05 -6.67 -14.01
CA PHE A 76 6.91 -7.50 -12.82
C PHE A 76 7.88 -8.68 -12.89
N PRO A 77 8.84 -8.77 -11.96
CA PRO A 77 9.86 -9.80 -12.00
C PRO A 77 9.34 -11.20 -11.67
N PHE A 78 8.26 -11.30 -10.88
CA PHE A 78 7.69 -12.58 -10.42
C PHE A 78 6.17 -12.53 -10.31
N PRO A 79 5.50 -13.70 -10.44
CA PRO A 79 4.04 -13.79 -10.28
C PRO A 79 3.51 -13.40 -8.90
N ASP A 80 4.32 -13.46 -7.85
CA ASP A 80 3.93 -13.06 -6.49
C ASP A 80 3.55 -11.58 -6.41
N ASN A 81 4.12 -10.73 -7.25
CA ASN A 81 3.69 -9.33 -7.39
C ASN A 81 2.23 -9.23 -7.85
N VAL A 82 1.82 -10.09 -8.78
CA VAL A 82 0.44 -10.18 -9.25
C VAL A 82 -0.49 -10.65 -8.13
N PHE A 83 -0.10 -11.68 -7.39
CA PHE A 83 -0.86 -12.17 -6.23
C PHE A 83 -0.99 -11.10 -5.15
N ARG A 84 0.06 -10.33 -4.90
CA ARG A 84 0.03 -9.22 -3.96
C ARG A 84 -0.95 -8.13 -4.40
N ALA A 85 -0.91 -7.75 -5.67
CA ALA A 85 -1.83 -6.79 -6.25
C ALA A 85 -3.29 -7.26 -6.15
N ALA A 86 -3.56 -8.51 -6.47
CA ALA A 86 -4.89 -9.11 -6.35
C ALA A 86 -5.43 -9.04 -4.91
N ARG A 87 -4.61 -9.37 -3.92
CA ARG A 87 -4.98 -9.27 -2.50
C ARG A 87 -5.28 -7.85 -2.06
N SER A 88 -4.72 -6.85 -2.73
CA SER A 88 -4.97 -5.43 -2.46
C SER A 88 -6.18 -4.88 -3.21
N GLY A 89 -6.95 -5.72 -3.90
CA GLY A 89 -8.15 -5.30 -4.64
C GLY A 89 -7.86 -4.80 -6.06
N ALA A 90 -6.64 -4.99 -6.56
CA ALA A 90 -6.32 -4.61 -7.93
C ALA A 90 -7.05 -5.50 -8.93
N LYS A 91 -7.62 -4.86 -9.94
CA LYS A 91 -8.30 -5.50 -11.06
C LYS A 91 -7.53 -5.33 -12.37
N TYR A 92 -6.76 -4.28 -12.45
CA TYR A 92 -6.02 -3.88 -13.65
C TYR A 92 -4.56 -3.62 -13.29
N ILE A 93 -3.66 -4.11 -14.15
CA ILE A 93 -2.22 -3.86 -14.04
C ILE A 93 -1.75 -3.27 -15.35
N ALA A 94 -1.02 -2.14 -15.28
CA ALA A 94 -0.33 -1.56 -16.42
C ALA A 94 1.18 -1.64 -16.15
N ALA A 95 1.91 -2.37 -16.97
CA ALA A 95 3.35 -2.56 -16.83
C ALA A 95 4.03 -2.71 -18.20
N PRO A 96 5.29 -2.32 -18.35
CA PRO A 96 5.97 -2.36 -19.65
C PRO A 96 6.23 -3.77 -20.19
N GLY A 97 6.29 -4.78 -19.35
CA GLY A 97 6.71 -6.11 -19.76
C GLY A 97 8.23 -6.21 -19.98
N GLY A 98 8.70 -7.32 -20.53
CA GLY A 98 10.11 -7.55 -20.83
C GLY A 98 10.85 -8.44 -19.86
N SER A 99 10.15 -9.08 -18.92
CA SER A 99 10.71 -10.11 -18.06
C SER A 99 10.59 -11.49 -18.68
N VAL A 100 11.54 -12.38 -18.39
CA VAL A 100 11.43 -13.81 -18.71
C VAL A 100 10.25 -14.48 -18.01
N MET A 101 9.72 -13.84 -16.95
CA MET A 101 8.56 -14.31 -16.18
C MET A 101 7.24 -13.70 -16.64
N ASP A 102 7.20 -12.97 -17.75
CA ASP A 102 5.98 -12.30 -18.24
C ASP A 102 4.82 -13.28 -18.43
N ASP A 103 5.07 -14.43 -19.02
CA ASP A 103 4.03 -15.45 -19.26
C ASP A 103 3.47 -16.01 -17.95
N ALA A 104 4.32 -16.21 -16.95
CA ALA A 104 3.89 -16.65 -15.62
C ALA A 104 3.07 -15.54 -14.91
N CYS A 105 3.44 -14.26 -15.07
CA CYS A 105 2.69 -13.14 -14.55
C CYS A 105 1.31 -13.02 -15.20
N VAL A 106 1.21 -13.21 -16.51
CA VAL A 106 -0.06 -13.20 -17.24
C VAL A 106 -0.95 -14.37 -16.81
N ALA A 107 -0.39 -15.57 -16.66
CA ALA A 107 -1.14 -16.73 -16.16
C ALA A 107 -1.69 -16.49 -14.74
N ALA A 108 -0.90 -15.87 -13.85
CA ALA A 108 -1.33 -15.49 -12.51
C ALA A 108 -2.47 -14.45 -12.54
N ALA A 109 -2.38 -13.48 -13.44
CA ALA A 109 -3.43 -12.48 -13.62
C ALA A 109 -4.73 -13.11 -14.14
N ASP A 110 -4.64 -14.01 -15.10
CA ASP A 110 -5.79 -14.74 -15.64
C ASP A 110 -6.49 -15.56 -14.55
N ALA A 111 -5.72 -16.24 -13.70
CA ALA A 111 -6.25 -17.02 -12.58
C ALA A 111 -7.02 -16.16 -11.56
N HIS A 112 -6.76 -14.86 -11.49
CA HIS A 112 -7.42 -13.90 -10.59
C HIS A 112 -8.41 -12.97 -11.32
N ASN A 113 -8.73 -13.25 -12.57
CA ASN A 113 -9.61 -12.43 -13.41
C ASN A 113 -9.16 -10.96 -13.48
N MET A 114 -7.86 -10.75 -13.58
CA MET A 114 -7.25 -9.44 -13.71
C MET A 114 -6.90 -9.14 -15.17
N VAL A 115 -6.91 -7.86 -15.52
CA VAL A 115 -6.49 -7.38 -16.83
C VAL A 115 -5.06 -6.84 -16.73
N VAL A 116 -4.18 -7.30 -17.61
CA VAL A 116 -2.81 -6.81 -17.71
C VAL A 116 -2.64 -6.07 -19.04
N ALA A 117 -2.33 -4.78 -18.96
CA ALA A 117 -1.97 -3.95 -20.11
C ALA A 117 -0.45 -3.85 -20.20
N ARG A 118 0.11 -4.35 -21.30
CA ARG A 118 1.54 -4.16 -21.61
C ARG A 118 1.72 -2.81 -22.29
N THR A 119 2.38 -1.89 -21.60
CA THR A 119 2.56 -0.52 -22.11
C THR A 119 3.66 -0.42 -23.15
N ASN A 120 4.63 -1.35 -23.13
CA ASN A 120 5.87 -1.33 -23.93
C ASN A 120 6.70 -0.05 -23.74
N VAL A 121 6.39 0.70 -22.70
CA VAL A 121 7.09 1.94 -22.34
C VAL A 121 7.71 1.77 -20.97
N ARG A 122 9.04 1.83 -20.91
CA ARG A 122 9.81 1.74 -19.68
C ARG A 122 10.17 3.15 -19.23
N LEU A 123 9.66 3.55 -18.07
CA LEU A 123 9.71 4.94 -17.59
C LEU A 123 10.60 5.16 -16.37
N PHE A 124 11.28 4.14 -15.87
CA PHE A 124 12.13 4.32 -14.70
C PHE A 124 13.52 4.85 -15.06
N HIS A 125 14.05 5.69 -14.21
CA HIS A 125 15.38 6.27 -14.27
C HIS A 125 16.18 5.81 -13.04
N HIS A 126 17.12 4.92 -13.27
CA HIS A 126 17.99 4.40 -12.20
C HIS A 126 19.45 4.48 -12.62
#